data_d969ba22d3e44e217c490886b95a9dbc
#
_entry.id   d969ba22d3e44e217c490886b95a9dbc
#
_cell.length_a   1.000
_cell.length_b   1.000
_cell.length_c   1.000
_cell.angle_alpha   90.00
_cell.angle_beta   90.00
_cell.angle_gamma   90.00
#
_symmetry.space_group_name_H-M   'P 1'
#
loop_
_entity.id
_entity.type
_entity.pdbx_description
1 polymer ?
#
loop_
_entity_poly.entity_id
_entity_poly.type
_entity_poly.pdbx_seq_one_letter_code
_entity_poly.pdbx_strand_id
1 'polypeptide(L)'
;NAFYDPDDPKGLSKEAYSFIAGLLAHVKGMAAVTNPLVNSYKRLVPGYEAPCYLAWSASNRSALIRIPAARGQSTRVELRSPDPACNPYLELAVCLAAGLDGIEKGLTPPPEVTENIFDMNAAARKAHGIDSLPDSLEEAIHALEADPLVLDTLGEHVAANYIEGKRKEWEEYRTRVSSWEREKYIINY
;
A
#
# COMPACT_ATOMS: atom_id res chain seq x y z
N ASN A 1 -23.09 -10.98 0.54
CA ASN A 1 -21.77 -10.33 0.47
C ASN A 1 -21.96 -8.86 0.17
N ALA A 2 -21.52 -7.98 1.09
CA ALA A 2 -21.70 -6.54 0.97
C ALA A 2 -20.95 -5.90 -0.24
N PHE A 3 -19.95 -6.58 -0.77
CA PHE A 3 -19.19 -6.11 -1.93
C PHE A 3 -19.73 -6.57 -3.28
N TYR A 4 -20.80 -7.37 -3.29
CA TYR A 4 -21.38 -7.92 -4.51
C TYR A 4 -22.66 -7.17 -4.92
N ASP A 5 -22.69 -6.76 -6.18
CA ASP A 5 -23.88 -6.24 -6.86
C ASP A 5 -24.02 -6.95 -8.23
N PRO A 6 -25.09 -7.73 -8.47
CA PRO A 6 -25.29 -8.45 -9.72
C PRO A 6 -25.59 -7.52 -10.91
N ASP A 7 -26.03 -6.30 -10.65
CA ASP A 7 -26.40 -5.34 -11.70
C ASP A 7 -25.22 -4.47 -12.17
N ASP A 8 -24.11 -4.49 -11.40
CA ASP A 8 -22.88 -3.79 -11.80
C ASP A 8 -22.10 -4.59 -12.86
N PRO A 9 -21.53 -3.95 -13.89
CA PRO A 9 -20.78 -4.63 -14.96
C PRO A 9 -19.58 -5.46 -14.46
N LYS A 10 -19.02 -5.11 -13.31
CA LYS A 10 -17.91 -5.84 -12.65
C LYS A 10 -18.39 -6.70 -11.48
N GLY A 11 -19.70 -6.67 -11.16
CA GLY A 11 -20.26 -7.35 -10.01
C GLY A 11 -19.81 -6.80 -8.66
N LEU A 12 -19.54 -5.49 -8.58
CA LEU A 12 -19.10 -4.80 -7.38
C LEU A 12 -20.15 -3.81 -6.89
N SER A 13 -20.43 -3.82 -5.61
CA SER A 13 -21.32 -2.83 -4.98
C SER A 13 -20.64 -1.45 -4.87
N LYS A 14 -21.47 -0.44 -4.60
CA LYS A 14 -20.98 0.91 -4.29
C LYS A 14 -20.02 0.91 -3.10
N GLU A 15 -20.33 0.10 -2.09
CA GLU A 15 -19.50 -0.08 -0.89
C GLU A 15 -18.12 -0.66 -1.26
N ALA A 16 -18.06 -1.62 -2.19
CA ALA A 16 -16.80 -2.16 -2.67
C ALA A 16 -15.93 -1.10 -3.36
N TYR A 17 -16.50 -0.30 -4.23
CA TYR A 17 -15.78 0.82 -4.87
C TYR A 17 -15.30 1.84 -3.85
N SER A 18 -16.16 2.25 -2.91
CA SER A 18 -15.80 3.21 -1.88
C SER A 18 -14.72 2.65 -0.94
N PHE A 19 -14.76 1.36 -0.61
CA PHE A 19 -13.74 0.68 0.17
C PHE A 19 -12.37 0.69 -0.55
N ILE A 20 -12.36 0.40 -1.86
CA ILE A 20 -11.15 0.48 -2.69
C ILE A 20 -10.58 1.91 -2.68
N ALA A 21 -11.46 2.91 -2.82
CA ALA A 21 -11.04 4.32 -2.80
C ALA A 21 -10.42 4.71 -1.45
N GLY A 22 -11.02 4.27 -0.34
CA GLY A 22 -10.48 4.49 1.00
C GLY A 22 -9.11 3.85 1.20
N LEU A 23 -8.95 2.60 0.78
CA LEU A 23 -7.64 1.93 0.81
C LEU A 23 -6.59 2.73 0.02
N LEU A 24 -6.90 3.15 -1.22
CA LEU A 24 -5.97 3.92 -2.06
C LEU A 24 -5.62 5.28 -1.45
N ALA A 25 -6.57 5.93 -0.76
CA ALA A 25 -6.36 7.21 -0.11
C ALA A 25 -5.34 7.13 1.05
N HIS A 26 -5.39 6.04 1.82
CA HIS A 26 -4.60 5.88 3.05
C HIS A 26 -3.40 4.92 2.93
N VAL A 27 -3.23 4.23 1.79
CA VAL A 27 -2.22 3.15 1.67
C VAL A 27 -0.79 3.62 1.91
N LYS A 28 -0.44 4.87 1.62
CA LYS A 28 0.88 5.43 1.95
C LYS A 28 1.05 5.57 3.46
N GLY A 29 0.05 6.09 4.15
CA GLY A 29 0.04 6.20 5.62
C GLY A 29 0.08 4.85 6.31
N MET A 30 -0.56 3.83 5.72
CA MET A 30 -0.53 2.45 6.23
C MET A 30 0.80 1.74 5.96
N ALA A 31 1.63 2.22 5.02
CA ALA A 31 2.79 1.49 4.53
C ALA A 31 3.78 1.09 5.64
N ALA A 32 4.08 1.98 6.60
CA ALA A 32 4.96 1.64 7.72
C ALA A 32 4.41 0.51 8.61
N VAL A 33 3.09 0.32 8.65
CA VAL A 33 2.42 -0.75 9.42
C VAL A 33 2.34 -2.04 8.60
N THR A 34 1.98 -1.95 7.33
CA THR A 34 1.81 -3.11 6.44
C THR A 34 3.12 -3.62 5.84
N ASN A 35 4.16 -2.80 5.84
CA ASN A 35 5.52 -3.07 5.35
C ASN A 35 6.56 -2.57 6.37
N PRO A 36 6.68 -3.25 7.54
CA PRO A 36 7.26 -2.65 8.74
C PRO A 36 8.79 -2.66 8.81
N LEU A 37 9.49 -3.27 7.88
CA LEU A 37 10.94 -3.46 7.93
C LEU A 37 11.65 -2.66 6.84
N VAL A 38 12.90 -2.24 7.07
CA VAL A 38 13.75 -1.72 5.99
C VAL A 38 13.83 -2.69 4.81
N ASN A 39 13.78 -3.98 5.09
CA ASN A 39 13.82 -5.02 4.07
C ASN A 39 12.51 -5.11 3.25
N SER A 40 11.38 -4.66 3.78
CA SER A 40 10.09 -4.63 3.08
C SER A 40 10.19 -3.81 1.78
N TYR A 41 10.93 -2.71 1.78
CA TYR A 41 11.10 -1.80 0.65
C TYR A 41 12.07 -2.33 -0.43
N LYS A 42 12.84 -3.37 -0.14
CA LYS A 42 13.61 -4.12 -1.13
C LYS A 42 12.73 -5.09 -1.93
N ARG A 43 11.53 -5.40 -1.41
CA ARG A 43 10.49 -6.16 -2.11
C ARG A 43 9.60 -5.24 -2.95
N LEU A 44 9.31 -4.02 -2.46
CA LEU A 44 8.44 -3.03 -3.12
C LEU A 44 9.21 -2.27 -4.22
N VAL A 45 9.72 -3.00 -5.19
CA VAL A 45 10.53 -2.47 -6.29
C VAL A 45 9.80 -2.71 -7.61
N PRO A 46 9.71 -1.70 -8.50
CA PRO A 46 9.08 -1.86 -9.80
C PRO A 46 9.66 -3.03 -10.61
N GLY A 47 8.78 -3.87 -11.18
CA GLY A 47 9.18 -5.04 -11.96
C GLY A 47 9.34 -6.33 -11.16
N TYR A 48 9.26 -6.30 -9.83
CA TYR A 48 9.13 -7.49 -8.98
C TYR A 48 7.65 -7.87 -8.78
N GLU A 49 7.41 -8.97 -8.06
CA GLU A 49 6.05 -9.53 -7.89
C GLU A 49 5.13 -8.66 -7.02
N ALA A 50 5.69 -7.93 -6.06
CA ALA A 50 4.91 -7.05 -5.19
C ALA A 50 4.57 -5.74 -5.91
N PRO A 51 3.28 -5.35 -5.98
CA PRO A 51 2.90 -4.10 -6.60
C PRO A 51 3.29 -2.92 -5.73
N CYS A 52 3.82 -1.87 -6.36
CA CYS A 52 4.24 -0.63 -5.70
C CYS A 52 3.49 0.62 -6.22
N TYR A 53 2.59 0.46 -7.19
CA TYR A 53 1.85 1.56 -7.79
C TYR A 53 0.39 1.61 -7.32
N LEU A 54 -0.07 2.80 -6.92
CA LEU A 54 -1.40 3.04 -6.39
C LEU A 54 -2.45 2.96 -7.50
N ALA A 55 -2.89 1.75 -7.78
CA ALA A 55 -3.90 1.44 -8.77
C ALA A 55 -4.74 0.24 -8.34
N TRP A 56 -5.93 0.09 -8.90
CA TRP A 56 -6.75 -1.08 -8.74
C TRP A 56 -7.14 -1.68 -10.09
N SER A 57 -7.40 -2.98 -10.14
CA SER A 57 -7.86 -3.67 -11.32
C SER A 57 -8.53 -5.00 -11.03
N ALA A 58 -9.48 -5.39 -11.90
CA ALA A 58 -10.06 -6.72 -11.94
C ALA A 58 -9.25 -7.71 -12.78
N SER A 59 -8.37 -7.23 -13.66
CA SER A 59 -7.64 -8.07 -14.63
C SER A 59 -6.11 -7.95 -14.58
N ASN A 60 -5.60 -6.83 -14.06
CA ASN A 60 -4.17 -6.50 -14.09
C ASN A 60 -3.45 -6.93 -12.82
N ARG A 61 -2.37 -7.71 -12.96
CA ARG A 61 -1.56 -8.19 -11.83
C ARG A 61 -0.55 -7.16 -11.31
N SER A 62 -0.29 -6.09 -12.06
CA SER A 62 0.60 -5.00 -11.60
C SER A 62 -0.08 -4.00 -10.66
N ALA A 63 -1.40 -4.05 -10.54
CA ALA A 63 -2.17 -3.18 -9.64
C ALA A 63 -2.01 -3.56 -8.17
N LEU A 64 -1.98 -2.54 -7.29
CA LEU A 64 -1.90 -2.67 -5.84
C LEU A 64 -3.11 -3.38 -5.25
N ILE A 65 -4.28 -3.04 -5.72
CA ILE A 65 -5.54 -3.65 -5.32
C ILE A 65 -6.08 -4.48 -6.48
N ARG A 66 -6.27 -5.78 -6.22
CA ARG A 66 -6.82 -6.71 -7.19
C ARG A 66 -8.23 -7.12 -6.79
N ILE A 67 -9.10 -7.22 -7.80
CA ILE A 67 -10.42 -7.82 -7.66
C ILE A 67 -10.39 -9.17 -8.37
N PRO A 68 -10.38 -10.31 -7.63
CA PRO A 68 -10.42 -11.64 -8.24
C PRO A 68 -11.68 -11.86 -9.07
N ALA A 69 -11.64 -12.81 -10.00
CA ALA A 69 -12.76 -13.08 -10.91
C ALA A 69 -14.00 -13.66 -10.21
N ALA A 70 -13.83 -14.29 -9.04
CA ALA A 70 -14.94 -14.85 -8.30
C ALA A 70 -15.96 -13.78 -7.85
N ARG A 71 -17.26 -14.06 -7.97
CA ARG A 71 -18.36 -13.16 -7.63
C ARG A 71 -19.36 -13.84 -6.69
N GLY A 72 -20.41 -13.12 -6.32
CA GLY A 72 -21.38 -13.57 -5.35
C GLY A 72 -20.80 -13.60 -3.94
N GLN A 73 -20.92 -14.71 -3.24
CA GLN A 73 -20.37 -14.86 -1.88
C GLN A 73 -18.84 -14.77 -1.82
N SER A 74 -18.15 -14.99 -2.94
CA SER A 74 -16.68 -14.96 -3.04
C SER A 74 -16.14 -13.61 -3.53
N THR A 75 -17.00 -12.61 -3.73
CA THR A 75 -16.57 -11.25 -4.11
C THR A 75 -15.71 -10.66 -3.00
N ARG A 76 -14.53 -10.18 -3.37
CA ARG A 76 -13.55 -9.61 -2.42
C ARG A 76 -12.59 -8.63 -3.07
N VAL A 77 -11.98 -7.84 -2.23
CA VAL A 77 -10.89 -6.92 -2.56
C VAL A 77 -9.59 -7.50 -1.97
N GLU A 78 -8.53 -7.54 -2.74
CA GLU A 78 -7.22 -8.03 -2.30
C GLU A 78 -6.20 -6.88 -2.34
N LEU A 79 -5.79 -6.39 -1.17
CA LEU A 79 -4.63 -5.51 -1.04
C LEU A 79 -3.36 -6.38 -1.11
N ARG A 80 -2.43 -6.06 -2.02
CA ARG A 80 -1.32 -6.95 -2.38
C ARG A 80 0.06 -6.50 -1.89
N SER A 81 0.14 -5.31 -1.29
CA SER A 81 1.39 -4.79 -0.74
C SER A 81 1.81 -5.35 0.61
N PRO A 82 0.92 -5.76 1.53
CA PRO A 82 1.33 -6.15 2.87
C PRO A 82 2.42 -7.22 2.88
N ASP A 83 3.31 -7.09 3.86
CA ASP A 83 4.48 -7.95 4.08
C ASP A 83 4.15 -9.01 5.13
N PRO A 84 4.57 -10.28 4.97
CA PRO A 84 4.38 -11.30 6.01
C PRO A 84 5.00 -10.95 7.37
N ALA A 85 5.91 -9.97 7.44
CA ALA A 85 6.49 -9.50 8.70
C ALA A 85 5.60 -8.50 9.46
N CYS A 86 4.48 -8.04 8.87
CA CYS A 86 3.58 -7.13 9.55
C CYS A 86 2.84 -7.80 10.73
N ASN A 87 2.44 -7.00 11.70
CA ASN A 87 1.55 -7.46 12.76
C ASN A 87 0.12 -7.57 12.19
N PRO A 88 -0.48 -8.78 12.09
CA PRO A 88 -1.77 -8.97 11.43
C PRO A 88 -2.92 -8.22 12.12
N TYR A 89 -2.84 -7.96 13.42
CA TYR A 89 -3.87 -7.20 14.13
C TYR A 89 -3.83 -5.72 13.74
N LEU A 90 -2.63 -5.13 13.66
CA LEU A 90 -2.46 -3.74 13.24
C LEU A 90 -2.79 -3.58 11.74
N GLU A 91 -2.33 -4.51 10.91
CA GLU A 91 -2.64 -4.53 9.47
C GLU A 91 -4.15 -4.53 9.24
N LEU A 92 -4.87 -5.47 9.85
CA LEU A 92 -6.32 -5.56 9.68
C LEU A 92 -7.05 -4.33 10.22
N ALA A 93 -6.60 -3.76 11.34
CA ALA A 93 -7.19 -2.55 11.90
C ALA A 93 -7.07 -1.35 10.94
N VAL A 94 -5.87 -1.07 10.44
CA VAL A 94 -5.66 0.08 9.53
C VAL A 94 -6.31 -0.13 8.17
N CYS A 95 -6.31 -1.35 7.63
CA CYS A 95 -7.00 -1.68 6.38
C CYS A 95 -8.52 -1.51 6.50
N LEU A 96 -9.10 -1.98 7.62
CA LEU A 96 -10.53 -1.83 7.86
C LEU A 96 -10.91 -0.36 8.04
N ALA A 97 -10.15 0.39 8.85
CA ALA A 97 -10.39 1.81 9.07
C ALA A 97 -10.32 2.61 7.75
N ALA A 98 -9.30 2.37 6.92
CA ALA A 98 -9.16 3.02 5.62
C ALA A 98 -10.33 2.71 4.68
N GLY A 99 -10.73 1.43 4.60
CA GLY A 99 -11.87 1.04 3.77
C GLY A 99 -13.19 1.63 4.25
N LEU A 100 -13.44 1.66 5.56
CA LEU A 100 -14.64 2.24 6.17
C LEU A 100 -14.68 3.76 5.97
N ASP A 101 -13.56 4.46 6.11
CA ASP A 101 -13.45 5.88 5.81
C ASP A 101 -13.89 6.19 4.36
N GLY A 102 -13.47 5.33 3.42
CA GLY A 102 -13.92 5.44 2.04
C GLY A 102 -15.43 5.29 1.88
N ILE A 103 -16.04 4.34 2.59
CA ILE A 103 -17.49 4.11 2.58
C ILE A 103 -18.22 5.28 3.23
N GLU A 104 -17.80 5.73 4.41
CA GLU A 104 -18.42 6.83 5.16
C GLU A 104 -18.38 8.15 4.38
N LYS A 105 -17.28 8.42 3.70
CA LYS A 105 -17.11 9.60 2.85
C LYS A 105 -17.71 9.46 1.45
N GLY A 106 -18.17 8.27 1.08
CA GLY A 106 -18.69 7.98 -0.26
C GLY A 106 -17.65 8.20 -1.35
N LEU A 107 -16.40 7.86 -1.10
CA LEU A 107 -15.31 8.06 -2.04
C LEU A 107 -15.50 7.18 -3.28
N THR A 108 -15.01 7.70 -4.41
CA THR A 108 -14.98 6.96 -5.68
C THR A 108 -13.52 6.70 -6.06
N PRO A 109 -13.14 5.46 -6.42
CA PRO A 109 -11.77 5.17 -6.82
C PRO A 109 -11.46 5.81 -8.18
N PRO A 110 -10.17 6.03 -8.50
CA PRO A 110 -9.77 6.42 -9.84
C PRO A 110 -10.19 5.35 -10.87
N PRO A 111 -10.17 5.64 -12.17
CA PRO A 111 -10.44 4.65 -13.19
C PRO A 111 -9.58 3.39 -13.02
N GLU A 112 -10.16 2.22 -13.32
CA GLU A 112 -9.43 0.95 -13.35
C GLU A 112 -8.25 1.03 -14.32
N VAL A 113 -7.09 0.49 -13.92
CA VAL A 113 -5.91 0.40 -14.78
C VAL A 113 -5.82 -1.01 -15.35
N THR A 114 -6.10 -1.17 -16.64
CA THR A 114 -6.07 -2.47 -17.33
C THR A 114 -4.72 -2.77 -18.00
N GLU A 115 -3.92 -1.74 -18.28
CA GLU A 115 -2.60 -1.88 -18.87
C GLU A 115 -1.54 -2.30 -17.83
N ASN A 116 -0.48 -2.96 -18.28
CA ASN A 116 0.63 -3.30 -17.39
C ASN A 116 1.37 -2.02 -16.94
N ILE A 117 1.25 -1.68 -15.65
CA ILE A 117 1.83 -0.45 -15.10
C ILE A 117 3.36 -0.47 -15.15
N PHE A 118 3.99 -1.65 -15.11
CA PHE A 118 5.45 -1.78 -15.18
C PHE A 118 6.02 -1.37 -16.56
N ASP A 119 5.21 -1.45 -17.62
CA ASP A 119 5.60 -1.05 -18.98
C ASP A 119 5.41 0.46 -19.20
N MET A 120 4.71 1.15 -18.29
CA MET A 120 4.50 2.60 -18.35
C MET A 120 5.76 3.35 -17.89
N ASN A 121 6.16 4.37 -18.66
CA ASN A 121 7.17 5.32 -18.19
C ASN A 121 6.57 6.30 -17.15
N ALA A 122 7.43 7.08 -16.48
CA ALA A 122 7.00 8.00 -15.42
C ALA A 122 5.99 9.06 -15.92
N ALA A 123 6.13 9.54 -17.16
CA ALA A 123 5.21 10.51 -17.74
C ALA A 123 3.81 9.91 -17.97
N ALA A 124 3.75 8.66 -18.47
CA ALA A 124 2.49 7.95 -18.65
C ALA A 124 1.80 7.69 -17.29
N ARG A 125 2.53 7.20 -16.27
CA ARG A 125 1.97 7.02 -14.92
C ARG A 125 1.41 8.31 -14.36
N LYS A 126 2.15 9.41 -14.48
CA LYS A 126 1.68 10.73 -14.04
C LYS A 126 0.42 11.19 -14.79
N ALA A 127 0.34 10.95 -16.09
CA ALA A 127 -0.84 11.28 -16.89
C ALA A 127 -2.10 10.49 -16.47
N HIS A 128 -1.90 9.25 -16.01
CA HIS A 128 -2.96 8.40 -15.44
C HIS A 128 -3.24 8.66 -13.96
N GLY A 129 -2.54 9.60 -13.32
CA GLY A 129 -2.67 9.85 -11.88
C GLY A 129 -2.19 8.70 -10.99
N ILE A 130 -1.35 7.81 -11.51
CA ILE A 130 -0.82 6.65 -10.79
C ILE A 130 0.40 7.09 -9.99
N ASP A 131 0.28 7.06 -8.68
CA ASP A 131 1.34 7.36 -7.72
C ASP A 131 1.99 6.04 -7.23
N SER A 132 3.02 6.14 -6.39
CA SER A 132 3.76 5.00 -5.85
C SER A 132 3.62 4.92 -4.34
N LEU A 133 3.78 3.70 -3.80
CA LEU A 133 4.06 3.51 -2.37
C LEU A 133 5.39 4.18 -2.00
N PRO A 134 5.61 4.47 -0.71
CA PRO A 134 6.94 4.83 -0.21
C PRO A 134 8.00 3.82 -0.66
N ASP A 135 9.20 4.28 -0.98
CA ASP A 135 10.30 3.43 -1.43
C ASP A 135 11.32 3.09 -0.32
N SER A 136 11.13 3.66 0.85
CA SER A 136 11.93 3.44 2.06
C SER A 136 11.10 3.44 3.33
N LEU A 137 11.65 2.85 4.40
CA LEU A 137 11.01 2.90 5.73
C LEU A 137 10.88 4.34 6.22
N GLU A 138 11.84 5.22 5.90
CA GLU A 138 11.80 6.64 6.26
C GLU A 138 10.60 7.35 5.62
N GLU A 139 10.42 7.20 4.30
CA GLU A 139 9.25 7.77 3.62
C GLU A 139 7.92 7.24 4.15
N ALA A 140 7.87 5.94 4.48
CA ALA A 140 6.68 5.34 5.05
C ALA A 140 6.37 5.86 6.45
N ILE A 141 7.39 6.14 7.28
CA ILE A 141 7.20 6.79 8.58
C ILE A 141 6.64 8.20 8.40
N HIS A 142 7.19 8.99 7.47
CA HIS A 142 6.67 10.33 7.18
C HIS A 142 5.22 10.29 6.66
N ALA A 143 4.90 9.32 5.82
CA ALA A 143 3.54 9.14 5.34
C ALA A 143 2.56 8.74 6.47
N LEU A 144 2.99 7.88 7.40
CA LEU A 144 2.22 7.52 8.59
C LEU A 144 1.93 8.74 9.48
N GLU A 145 2.95 9.57 9.73
CA GLU A 145 2.81 10.78 10.54
C GLU A 145 1.88 11.83 9.91
N ALA A 146 1.76 11.80 8.59
CA ALA A 146 0.88 12.70 7.84
C ALA A 146 -0.56 12.19 7.69
N ASP A 147 -0.87 10.97 8.16
CA ASP A 147 -2.19 10.35 8.02
C ASP A 147 -2.93 10.27 9.37
N PRO A 148 -3.82 11.22 9.67
CA PRO A 148 -4.54 11.24 10.96
C PRO A 148 -5.41 10.00 11.19
N LEU A 149 -6.02 9.43 10.13
CA LEU A 149 -6.86 8.25 10.26
C LEU A 149 -6.07 7.04 10.77
N VAL A 150 -4.87 6.83 10.21
CA VAL A 150 -4.01 5.72 10.60
C VAL A 150 -3.48 5.93 12.02
N LEU A 151 -3.08 7.17 12.37
CA LEU A 151 -2.65 7.50 13.74
C LEU A 151 -3.76 7.27 14.75
N ASP A 152 -4.98 7.73 14.47
CA ASP A 152 -6.15 7.55 15.35
C ASP A 152 -6.52 6.07 15.50
N THR A 153 -6.41 5.29 14.42
CA THR A 153 -6.66 3.83 14.43
C THR A 153 -5.68 3.10 15.34
N LEU A 154 -4.41 3.49 15.32
CA LEU A 154 -3.39 2.92 16.21
C LEU A 154 -3.56 3.40 17.66
N GLY A 155 -4.13 4.58 17.86
CA GLY A 155 -4.20 5.28 19.13
C GLY A 155 -2.86 5.91 19.54
N GLU A 156 -2.93 6.99 20.30
CA GLU A 156 -1.78 7.85 20.64
C GLU A 156 -0.57 7.05 21.16
N HIS A 157 -0.80 6.18 22.15
CA HIS A 157 0.28 5.42 22.77
C HIS A 157 1.00 4.47 21.80
N VAL A 158 0.23 3.70 21.01
CA VAL A 158 0.80 2.74 20.07
C VAL A 158 1.48 3.49 18.92
N ALA A 159 0.86 4.51 18.35
CA ALA A 159 1.41 5.31 17.27
C ALA A 159 2.76 5.92 17.65
N ALA A 160 2.84 6.59 18.80
CA ALA A 160 4.07 7.23 19.27
C ALA A 160 5.23 6.24 19.44
N ASN A 161 4.99 5.13 20.14
CA ASN A 161 6.02 4.11 20.37
C ASN A 161 6.42 3.37 19.08
N TYR A 162 5.46 3.12 18.19
CA TYR A 162 5.70 2.49 16.91
C TYR A 162 6.60 3.36 16.03
N ILE A 163 6.26 4.63 15.86
CA ILE A 163 7.03 5.60 15.08
C ILE A 163 8.44 5.75 15.63
N GLU A 164 8.58 5.90 16.96
CA GLU A 164 9.89 6.00 17.61
C GLU A 164 10.74 4.74 17.34
N GLY A 165 10.15 3.55 17.48
CA GLY A 165 10.82 2.29 17.21
C GLY A 165 11.28 2.17 15.75
N LYS A 166 10.43 2.56 14.80
CA LYS A 166 10.75 2.53 13.36
C LYS A 166 11.81 3.57 12.95
N ARG A 167 11.80 4.74 13.57
CA ARG A 167 12.86 5.74 13.38
C ARG A 167 14.22 5.24 13.87
N LYS A 168 14.27 4.57 15.03
CA LYS A 168 15.50 3.96 15.53
C LYS A 168 16.02 2.87 14.60
N GLU A 169 15.13 2.02 14.08
CA GLU A 169 15.48 0.96 13.10
C GLU A 169 16.08 1.58 11.82
N TRP A 170 15.42 2.63 11.28
CA TRP A 170 15.91 3.33 10.10
C TRP A 170 17.26 4.00 10.34
N GLU A 171 17.44 4.71 11.45
CA GLU A 171 18.68 5.38 11.80
C GLU A 171 19.84 4.38 11.96
N GLU A 172 19.59 3.26 12.59
CA GLU A 172 20.57 2.18 12.70
C GLU A 172 20.95 1.62 11.32
N TYR A 173 19.96 1.41 10.45
CA TYR A 173 20.19 0.86 9.11
C TYR A 173 20.97 1.83 8.21
N ARG A 174 20.53 3.09 8.11
CA ARG A 174 21.10 4.06 7.18
C ARG A 174 22.54 4.47 7.50
N THR A 175 22.98 4.25 8.73
CA THR A 175 24.35 4.57 9.18
C THR A 175 25.30 3.37 9.06
N ARG A 176 24.82 2.20 8.72
CA ARG A 176 25.66 0.99 8.56
C ARG A 176 26.17 0.88 7.13
N VAL A 177 27.48 0.63 7.01
CA VAL A 177 28.12 0.31 5.74
C VAL A 177 27.82 -1.14 5.36
N SER A 178 27.14 -1.33 4.23
CA SER A 178 26.78 -2.65 3.70
C SER A 178 27.95 -3.35 3.00
N SER A 179 27.87 -4.68 2.81
CA SER A 179 28.84 -5.43 2.01
C SER A 179 28.91 -4.90 0.58
N TRP A 180 27.75 -4.53 0.00
CA TRP A 180 27.69 -3.97 -1.34
C TRP A 180 28.48 -2.66 -1.46
N GLU A 181 28.36 -1.74 -0.49
CA GLU A 181 29.13 -0.47 -0.48
C GLU A 181 30.62 -0.74 -0.34
N ARG A 182 31.02 -1.68 0.52
CA ARG A 182 32.41 -2.07 0.69
C ARG A 182 33.00 -2.63 -0.61
N GLU A 183 32.32 -3.55 -1.25
CA GLU A 183 32.75 -4.15 -2.52
C GLU A 183 32.79 -3.12 -3.65
N LYS A 184 31.82 -2.20 -3.68
CA LYS A 184 31.70 -1.20 -4.74
C LYS A 184 32.70 -0.07 -4.62
N TYR A 185 32.94 0.40 -3.38
CA TYR A 185 33.69 1.63 -3.16
C TYR A 185 35.12 1.43 -2.63
N ILE A 186 35.39 0.46 -1.75
CA ILE A 186 36.73 0.28 -1.20
C ILE A 186 37.72 -0.22 -2.26
N ILE A 187 37.28 -1.03 -3.22
CA ILE A 187 38.17 -1.59 -4.26
C ILE A 187 38.35 -0.64 -5.42
N ASN A 188 37.41 0.28 -5.64
CA ASN A 188 37.39 1.13 -6.84
C ASN A 188 37.76 2.61 -6.58
N TYR A 189 37.97 2.99 -5.33
CA TYR A 189 38.36 4.30 -4.85
C TYR A 189 39.42 4.19 -3.77
#